data_3492e639f049f14af90aafe87cc4650b
#
_entry.id   3492e639f049f14af90aafe87cc4650b
#
_cell.length_a   1.000
_cell.length_b   1.000
_cell.length_c   1.000
_cell.angle_alpha   90.00
_cell.angle_beta   90.00
_cell.angle_gamma   90.00
#
_symmetry.space_group_name_H-M   'P 1'
#
loop_
_entity.id
_entity.type
_entity.pdbx_description
1 polymer ?
#
loop_
_entity_poly.entity_id
_entity_poly.type
_entity_poly.pdbx_seq_one_letter_code
_entity_poly.pdbx_strand_id
1 'polypeptide(L)'
;MRQRIQWGSAVTGIGALLFFAGTTIGLAQESVAVRATMVKGGLPVDDPNAAAWNGATQAQFPLSPQVHWQNRIQEATVKDLKVRALHDGTQLAVLLEYADPTEDPDDAAALEFMVGDKKAHFAHGQPMAQVEGGPVNIWFWKNKENKAVDMNAKGFGTLKAQAHQDVKAKGVYANGTWKVVFFRSLANEHVDEDVQVKPGEFINIAFAVWDGKKDASGELREKGSQKAVSSWWYFRAEAPPDYSAYLYAAMAVGLALGFQFVLIRKLKKGKSA
;
A
#
# COMPACT_ATOMS: atom_id res chain seq x y z
N MET A 1 9.50 -85.89 20.58
CA MET A 1 8.64 -84.72 20.32
C MET A 1 9.54 -83.53 20.01
N ARG A 2 9.71 -83.14 18.73
CA ARG A 2 10.48 -81.96 18.30
C ARG A 2 9.47 -80.98 17.74
N GLN A 3 9.22 -79.86 18.45
CA GLN A 3 8.45 -78.75 17.91
C GLN A 3 9.31 -77.92 17.01
N ARG A 4 8.85 -77.76 15.77
CA ARG A 4 9.44 -76.82 14.80
C ARG A 4 8.80 -75.43 15.02
N ILE A 5 9.62 -74.51 15.39
CA ILE A 5 9.21 -73.06 15.43
C ILE A 5 9.35 -72.52 14.01
N GLN A 6 8.22 -72.15 13.39
CA GLN A 6 8.22 -71.43 12.14
C GLN A 6 8.39 -69.90 12.43
N TRP A 7 9.43 -69.33 11.90
CA TRP A 7 9.63 -67.90 11.90
C TRP A 7 8.89 -67.31 10.71
N GLY A 8 7.74 -66.70 10.97
CA GLY A 8 7.02 -65.87 9.98
C GLY A 8 7.73 -64.55 9.77
N SER A 9 8.10 -64.28 8.51
CA SER A 9 8.68 -63.02 8.09
C SER A 9 7.64 -61.91 8.16
N ALA A 10 7.64 -61.10 9.22
CA ALA A 10 6.90 -59.87 9.27
C ALA A 10 7.68 -58.80 8.52
N VAL A 11 7.28 -58.50 7.29
CA VAL A 11 7.69 -57.30 6.56
C VAL A 11 6.91 -56.11 7.16
N THR A 12 7.55 -55.45 8.09
CA THR A 12 7.02 -54.19 8.62
C THR A 12 7.24 -53.11 7.62
N GLY A 13 6.19 -52.75 6.86
CA GLY A 13 6.17 -51.59 6.03
C GLY A 13 6.16 -50.35 6.91
N ILE A 14 7.27 -49.60 6.93
CA ILE A 14 7.33 -48.27 7.53
C ILE A 14 6.65 -47.31 6.52
N GLY A 15 5.35 -47.14 6.71
CA GLY A 15 4.61 -46.04 6.06
C GLY A 15 5.01 -44.75 6.73
N ALA A 16 5.81 -43.93 6.05
CA ALA A 16 6.08 -42.57 6.46
C ALA A 16 4.78 -41.77 6.27
N LEU A 17 4.00 -41.60 7.32
CA LEU A 17 2.94 -40.61 7.38
C LEU A 17 3.59 -39.24 7.42
N LEU A 18 3.67 -38.59 6.27
CA LEU A 18 3.91 -37.16 6.19
C LEU A 18 2.65 -36.43 6.71
N PHE A 19 2.66 -36.08 7.99
CA PHE A 19 1.75 -35.11 8.53
C PHE A 19 2.07 -33.76 7.89
N PHE A 20 1.34 -33.38 6.86
CA PHE A 20 1.19 -31.97 6.49
C PHE A 20 0.40 -31.31 7.62
N ALA A 21 1.09 -30.80 8.62
CA ALA A 21 0.54 -29.79 9.49
C ALA A 21 0.33 -28.54 8.62
N GLY A 22 -0.85 -28.44 8.03
CA GLY A 22 -1.31 -27.20 7.43
C GLY A 22 -1.36 -26.15 8.53
N THR A 23 -0.28 -25.43 8.74
CA THR A 23 -0.34 -24.16 9.43
C THR A 23 -1.20 -23.26 8.57
N THR A 24 -2.51 -23.20 8.86
CA THR A 24 -3.30 -22.04 8.51
C THR A 24 -2.63 -20.88 9.22
N ILE A 25 -1.73 -20.19 8.52
CA ILE A 25 -1.33 -18.84 8.88
C ILE A 25 -2.64 -18.09 8.81
N GLY A 26 -3.28 -17.89 9.96
CA GLY A 26 -4.39 -16.97 10.06
C GLY A 26 -3.84 -15.65 9.56
N LEU A 27 -4.25 -15.27 8.37
CA LEU A 27 -4.05 -13.91 7.89
C LEU A 27 -4.76 -13.04 8.92
N ALA A 28 -3.99 -12.50 9.87
CA ALA A 28 -4.46 -11.38 10.65
C ALA A 28 -5.02 -10.42 9.61
N GLN A 29 -6.30 -10.13 9.69
CA GLN A 29 -6.97 -9.20 8.81
C GLN A 29 -6.23 -7.89 9.04
N GLU A 30 -5.27 -7.60 8.14
CA GLU A 30 -4.46 -6.39 8.22
C GLU A 30 -5.43 -5.24 8.16
N SER A 31 -5.64 -4.62 9.29
CA SER A 31 -6.56 -3.53 9.49
C SER A 31 -6.25 -2.44 8.45
N VAL A 32 -7.19 -2.23 7.58
CA VAL A 32 -7.31 -1.18 6.56
C VAL A 32 -5.97 -0.60 6.09
N ALA A 33 -5.34 -1.29 5.16
CA ALA A 33 -4.15 -0.80 4.47
C ALA A 33 -4.48 -0.57 2.99
N VAL A 34 -3.91 0.48 2.42
CA VAL A 34 -3.86 0.62 0.96
C VAL A 34 -2.80 -0.35 0.44
N ARG A 35 -3.22 -1.31 -0.37
CA ARG A 35 -2.32 -2.24 -1.05
C ARG A 35 -2.10 -1.79 -2.48
N ALA A 36 -0.87 -1.46 -2.83
CA ALA A 36 -0.52 -1.29 -4.23
C ALA A 36 -0.25 -2.67 -4.84
N THR A 37 -1.17 -3.11 -5.68
CA THR A 37 -1.07 -4.40 -6.36
C THR A 37 0.03 -4.36 -7.41
N MET A 38 0.89 -5.39 -7.43
CA MET A 38 1.95 -5.49 -8.41
C MET A 38 1.37 -5.93 -9.77
N VAL A 39 1.64 -5.14 -10.81
CA VAL A 39 1.22 -5.43 -12.18
C VAL A 39 2.42 -5.61 -13.11
N LYS A 40 2.25 -6.44 -14.13
CA LYS A 40 3.22 -6.58 -15.23
C LYS A 40 2.73 -5.75 -16.40
N GLY A 41 3.43 -4.70 -16.72
CA GLY A 41 3.07 -3.79 -17.82
C GLY A 41 2.98 -2.34 -17.35
N GLY A 42 2.57 -1.43 -18.24
CA GLY A 42 2.48 0.00 -17.92
C GLY A 42 1.36 0.30 -16.94
N LEU A 43 1.60 1.27 -16.06
CA LEU A 43 0.59 1.78 -15.14
C LEU A 43 -0.37 2.75 -15.86
N PRO A 44 -1.65 2.78 -15.51
CA PRO A 44 -2.66 3.65 -16.14
C PRO A 44 -2.58 5.09 -15.59
N VAL A 45 -1.45 5.76 -15.84
CA VAL A 45 -1.12 7.04 -15.21
C VAL A 45 -1.91 8.23 -15.76
N ASP A 46 -2.38 8.14 -16.99
CA ASP A 46 -3.14 9.21 -17.67
C ASP A 46 -4.63 8.89 -17.80
N ASP A 47 -5.07 7.70 -17.35
CA ASP A 47 -6.45 7.28 -17.45
C ASP A 47 -7.01 6.77 -16.11
N PRO A 48 -7.69 7.64 -15.34
CA PRO A 48 -8.38 7.26 -14.11
C PRO A 48 -9.51 6.23 -14.30
N ASN A 49 -9.96 6.00 -15.55
CA ASN A 49 -11.02 5.05 -15.87
C ASN A 49 -10.50 3.75 -16.50
N ALA A 50 -9.20 3.57 -16.61
CA ALA A 50 -8.60 2.38 -17.21
C ALA A 50 -9.07 1.08 -16.51
N ALA A 51 -9.33 0.04 -17.32
CA ALA A 51 -9.74 -1.26 -16.81
C ALA A 51 -8.73 -1.92 -15.86
N ALA A 52 -7.45 -1.52 -15.94
CA ALA A 52 -6.39 -1.99 -15.04
C ALA A 52 -6.69 -1.74 -13.56
N TRP A 53 -7.41 -0.68 -13.23
CA TRP A 53 -7.83 -0.37 -11.86
C TRP A 53 -8.77 -1.40 -11.25
N ASN A 54 -9.46 -2.22 -12.07
CA ASN A 54 -10.34 -3.29 -11.58
C ASN A 54 -9.57 -4.43 -10.92
N GLY A 55 -8.28 -4.57 -11.23
CA GLY A 55 -7.39 -5.55 -10.60
C GLY A 55 -6.81 -5.10 -9.26
N ALA A 56 -6.93 -3.82 -8.92
CA ALA A 56 -6.43 -3.26 -7.67
C ALA A 56 -7.43 -3.46 -6.52
N THR A 57 -6.92 -3.81 -5.34
CA THR A 57 -7.75 -3.85 -4.13
C THR A 57 -8.22 -2.45 -3.78
N GLN A 58 -9.54 -2.27 -3.60
CA GLN A 58 -10.11 -1.01 -3.15
C GLN A 58 -10.12 -0.94 -1.63
N ALA A 59 -9.59 0.15 -1.08
CA ALA A 59 -9.79 0.55 0.31
C ALA A 59 -10.72 1.76 0.36
N GLN A 60 -11.46 1.93 1.46
CA GLN A 60 -12.35 3.08 1.69
C GLN A 60 -12.04 3.71 3.04
N PHE A 61 -11.97 5.02 3.06
CA PHE A 61 -11.59 5.80 4.24
C PHE A 61 -12.64 6.86 4.53
N PRO A 62 -13.10 6.96 5.78
CA PRO A 62 -13.91 8.09 6.21
C PRO A 62 -13.05 9.35 6.27
N LEU A 63 -13.62 10.45 5.85
CA LEU A 63 -13.04 11.79 5.97
C LEU A 63 -13.82 12.63 6.97
N SER A 64 -13.11 13.48 7.69
CA SER A 64 -13.70 14.43 8.64
C SER A 64 -13.05 15.79 8.49
N PRO A 65 -13.72 16.87 8.93
CA PRO A 65 -13.12 18.20 8.95
C PRO A 65 -11.80 18.19 9.71
N GLN A 66 -10.75 18.74 9.11
CA GLN A 66 -9.46 18.86 9.78
C GLN A 66 -9.59 19.65 11.08
N VAL A 67 -9.10 19.08 12.18
CA VAL A 67 -9.03 19.79 13.45
C VAL A 67 -7.91 20.83 13.37
N HIS A 68 -8.30 22.09 13.39
CA HIS A 68 -7.37 23.21 13.42
C HIS A 68 -7.77 24.17 14.56
N TRP A 69 -6.80 24.83 15.16
CA TRP A 69 -7.05 25.72 16.29
C TRP A 69 -7.81 27.01 15.93
N GLN A 70 -7.84 27.36 14.62
CA GLN A 70 -8.59 28.50 14.09
C GLN A 70 -9.36 28.09 12.83
N ASN A 71 -10.51 28.77 12.60
CA ASN A 71 -11.27 28.68 11.36
C ASN A 71 -11.57 27.25 10.88
N ARG A 72 -12.05 26.41 11.78
CA ARG A 72 -12.43 25.03 11.46
C ARG A 72 -13.77 25.00 10.72
N ILE A 73 -13.86 24.25 9.64
CA ILE A 73 -15.17 23.85 9.08
C ILE A 73 -15.84 22.86 10.01
N GLN A 74 -17.16 22.93 10.13
CA GLN A 74 -17.92 22.04 11.02
C GLN A 74 -18.29 20.74 10.33
N GLU A 75 -18.46 20.78 9.02
CA GLU A 75 -18.83 19.64 8.19
C GLU A 75 -18.07 19.71 6.87
N ALA A 76 -17.45 18.59 6.50
CA ALA A 76 -16.80 18.42 5.20
C ALA A 76 -17.84 18.02 4.16
N THR A 77 -17.68 18.49 2.92
CA THR A 77 -18.52 18.08 1.80
C THR A 77 -18.24 16.63 1.44
N VAL A 78 -16.98 16.26 1.30
CA VAL A 78 -16.54 14.89 0.99
C VAL A 78 -16.38 14.12 2.29
N LYS A 79 -17.15 13.05 2.47
CA LYS A 79 -17.17 12.24 3.70
C LYS A 79 -16.46 10.92 3.57
N ASP A 80 -16.30 10.42 2.36
CA ASP A 80 -15.70 9.11 2.07
C ASP A 80 -14.77 9.21 0.87
N LEU A 81 -13.68 8.49 0.94
CA LEU A 81 -12.69 8.38 -0.12
C LEU A 81 -12.41 6.91 -0.41
N LYS A 82 -12.50 6.51 -1.67
CA LYS A 82 -12.04 5.22 -2.15
C LYS A 82 -10.65 5.36 -2.74
N VAL A 83 -9.79 4.41 -2.43
CA VAL A 83 -8.39 4.42 -2.86
C VAL A 83 -8.05 3.07 -3.50
N ARG A 84 -7.39 3.10 -4.63
CA ARG A 84 -6.74 1.96 -5.27
C ARG A 84 -5.30 2.31 -5.58
N ALA A 85 -4.41 1.32 -5.56
CA ALA A 85 -3.02 1.55 -5.91
C ALA A 85 -2.46 0.38 -6.73
N LEU A 86 -1.61 0.71 -7.69
CA LEU A 86 -0.89 -0.22 -8.55
C LEU A 86 0.59 0.17 -8.59
N HIS A 87 1.48 -0.82 -8.72
CA HIS A 87 2.89 -0.57 -8.97
C HIS A 87 3.47 -1.64 -9.92
N ASP A 88 4.56 -1.31 -10.61
CA ASP A 88 5.26 -2.23 -11.51
C ASP A 88 6.63 -2.67 -10.99
N GLY A 89 6.96 -2.33 -9.74
CA GLY A 89 8.25 -2.56 -9.11
C GLY A 89 9.20 -1.36 -9.19
N THR A 90 8.91 -0.39 -10.04
CA THR A 90 9.70 0.85 -10.22
C THR A 90 8.88 2.11 -10.01
N GLN A 91 7.64 2.07 -10.39
CA GLN A 91 6.70 3.19 -10.36
C GLN A 91 5.44 2.82 -9.58
N LEU A 92 4.80 3.84 -9.01
CA LEU A 92 3.57 3.77 -8.23
C LEU A 92 2.52 4.67 -8.85
N ALA A 93 1.31 4.14 -8.98
CA ALA A 93 0.12 4.91 -9.30
C ALA A 93 -0.93 4.72 -8.19
N VAL A 94 -1.51 5.82 -7.71
CA VAL A 94 -2.57 5.81 -6.69
C VAL A 94 -3.78 6.54 -7.24
N LEU A 95 -4.92 5.87 -7.27
CA LEU A 95 -6.21 6.41 -7.69
C LEU A 95 -7.04 6.76 -6.47
N LEU A 96 -7.47 8.01 -6.38
CA LEU A 96 -8.49 8.51 -5.46
C LEU A 96 -9.82 8.62 -6.19
N GLU A 97 -10.91 8.16 -5.56
CA GLU A 97 -12.28 8.31 -6.07
C GLU A 97 -13.17 8.82 -4.94
N TYR A 98 -13.83 9.96 -5.15
CA TYR A 98 -14.74 10.55 -4.17
C TYR A 98 -15.91 11.29 -4.84
N ALA A 99 -17.03 11.30 -4.14
CA ALA A 99 -18.22 12.04 -4.58
C ALA A 99 -18.04 13.53 -4.30
N ASP A 100 -18.37 14.35 -5.29
CA ASP A 100 -18.41 15.80 -5.22
C ASP A 100 -19.62 16.27 -6.04
N PRO A 101 -20.52 17.06 -5.47
CA PRO A 101 -21.74 17.50 -6.17
C PRO A 101 -21.46 18.40 -7.37
N THR A 102 -20.34 19.12 -7.38
CA THR A 102 -19.99 20.13 -8.39
C THR A 102 -18.55 19.94 -8.87
N GLU A 103 -18.28 20.33 -10.10
CA GLU A 103 -16.92 20.43 -10.62
C GLU A 103 -16.48 21.90 -10.51
N ASP A 104 -15.55 22.15 -9.62
CA ASP A 104 -15.07 23.50 -9.35
C ASP A 104 -13.56 23.62 -9.65
N PRO A 105 -13.09 24.79 -10.13
CA PRO A 105 -11.66 24.97 -10.42
C PRO A 105 -10.76 24.83 -9.20
N ASP A 106 -11.31 25.05 -8.00
CA ASP A 106 -10.60 24.99 -6.74
C ASP A 106 -10.71 23.62 -6.03
N ASP A 107 -11.40 22.64 -6.66
CA ASP A 107 -11.35 21.24 -6.19
C ASP A 107 -9.92 20.73 -6.13
N ALA A 108 -9.61 20.06 -5.02
CA ALA A 108 -8.27 19.58 -4.80
C ALA A 108 -8.24 18.27 -3.99
N ALA A 109 -7.20 17.49 -4.18
CA ALA A 109 -6.93 16.28 -3.44
C ALA A 109 -5.44 16.14 -3.14
N ALA A 110 -5.12 15.46 -2.04
CA ALA A 110 -3.73 15.20 -1.69
C ALA A 110 -3.54 13.84 -1.03
N LEU A 111 -2.36 13.28 -1.27
CA LEU A 111 -1.77 12.19 -0.49
C LEU A 111 -0.71 12.81 0.43
N GLU A 112 -0.63 12.34 1.65
CA GLU A 112 0.37 12.75 2.62
C GLU A 112 1.08 11.51 3.17
N PHE A 113 2.41 11.50 3.09
CA PHE A 113 3.26 10.40 3.55
C PHE A 113 4.22 10.89 4.63
N MET A 114 4.48 10.08 5.65
CA MET A 114 5.58 10.34 6.57
C MET A 114 6.91 10.09 5.86
N VAL A 115 7.90 10.94 6.12
CA VAL A 115 9.27 10.83 5.60
C VAL A 115 10.22 10.49 6.72
N GLY A 116 11.03 9.45 6.52
CA GLY A 116 11.96 8.94 7.53
C GLY A 116 11.28 8.30 8.74
N ASP A 117 12.03 8.17 9.84
CA ASP A 117 11.60 7.39 11.02
C ASP A 117 10.79 8.19 12.05
N LYS A 118 10.73 9.50 11.92
CA LYS A 118 9.99 10.35 12.85
C LYS A 118 8.53 10.41 12.49
N LYS A 119 7.67 10.06 13.43
CA LYS A 119 6.23 10.16 13.24
C LYS A 119 5.82 11.62 13.04
N ALA A 120 5.05 11.87 11.98
CA ALA A 120 4.35 13.11 11.80
C ALA A 120 3.01 13.06 12.55
N HIS A 121 2.57 14.18 13.08
CA HIS A 121 1.32 14.28 13.84
C HIS A 121 0.39 15.32 13.17
N PHE A 122 -0.91 15.05 13.19
CA PHE A 122 -1.89 16.08 12.92
C PHE A 122 -1.97 17.07 14.09
N ALA A 123 -2.41 18.29 13.82
CA ALA A 123 -2.42 19.40 14.77
C ALA A 123 -3.22 19.16 16.04
N HIS A 124 -4.24 18.31 16.02
CA HIS A 124 -5.12 18.03 17.16
C HIS A 124 -5.63 19.29 17.89
N GLY A 125 -5.86 20.39 17.14
CA GLY A 125 -6.30 21.67 17.68
C GLY A 125 -5.20 22.55 18.28
N GLN A 126 -3.95 22.15 18.19
CA GLN A 126 -2.77 22.90 18.67
C GLN A 126 -2.05 23.59 17.49
N PRO A 127 -1.39 24.74 17.70
CA PRO A 127 -0.45 25.29 16.73
C PRO A 127 0.65 24.27 16.42
N MET A 128 0.90 23.97 15.16
CA MET A 128 1.89 22.95 14.79
C MET A 128 3.31 23.28 15.19
N ALA A 129 3.65 24.54 15.37
CA ALA A 129 4.95 24.93 15.93
C ALA A 129 5.21 24.36 17.34
N GLN A 130 4.17 23.93 18.04
CA GLN A 130 4.23 23.32 19.37
C GLN A 130 4.14 21.79 19.36
N VAL A 131 3.93 21.19 18.18
CA VAL A 131 3.81 19.75 18.02
C VAL A 131 5.09 19.23 17.39
N GLU A 132 5.86 18.47 18.15
CA GLU A 132 7.01 17.76 17.60
C GLU A 132 6.54 16.72 16.60
N GLY A 133 7.13 16.72 15.40
CA GLY A 133 6.78 15.77 14.35
C GLY A 133 7.87 15.69 13.29
N GLY A 134 7.84 14.61 12.55
CA GLY A 134 8.68 14.41 11.37
C GLY A 134 8.17 15.20 10.16
N PRO A 135 8.98 15.29 9.10
CA PRO A 135 8.55 15.83 7.83
C PRO A 135 7.52 14.91 7.16
N VAL A 136 6.72 15.52 6.30
CA VAL A 136 5.79 14.81 5.41
C VAL A 136 6.05 15.22 3.97
N ASN A 137 5.91 14.25 3.07
CA ASN A 137 5.85 14.48 1.63
C ASN A 137 4.38 14.51 1.22
N ILE A 138 3.96 15.52 0.48
CA ILE A 138 2.57 15.77 0.10
C ILE A 138 2.49 15.86 -1.41
N TRP A 139 1.72 14.95 -2.01
CA TRP A 139 1.37 14.97 -3.42
C TRP A 139 0.04 15.69 -3.56
N PHE A 140 0.08 16.93 -4.03
CA PHE A 140 -1.08 17.80 -4.10
C PHE A 140 -1.54 17.99 -5.54
N TRP A 141 -2.82 17.75 -5.81
CA TRP A 141 -3.46 17.99 -7.08
C TRP A 141 -4.56 19.04 -6.93
N LYS A 142 -4.71 19.90 -7.95
CA LYS A 142 -5.79 20.88 -8.04
C LYS A 142 -6.40 20.87 -9.44
N ASN A 143 -7.75 20.95 -9.52
CA ASN A 143 -8.48 20.85 -10.77
C ASN A 143 -8.08 21.94 -11.78
N LYS A 144 -7.95 23.18 -11.34
CA LYS A 144 -7.63 24.32 -12.23
C LYS A 144 -6.43 24.10 -13.12
N GLU A 145 -5.36 23.52 -12.59
CA GLU A 145 -4.14 23.18 -13.29
C GLU A 145 -4.15 21.74 -13.83
N ASN A 146 -5.01 20.89 -13.26
CA ASN A 146 -5.06 19.44 -13.46
C ASN A 146 -3.68 18.77 -13.46
N LYS A 147 -2.86 19.17 -12.49
CA LYS A 147 -1.48 18.73 -12.32
C LYS A 147 -1.17 18.53 -10.84
N ALA A 148 -0.20 17.66 -10.54
CA ALA A 148 0.36 17.57 -9.22
C ALA A 148 1.40 18.66 -8.94
N VAL A 149 1.52 18.99 -7.67
CA VAL A 149 2.67 19.70 -7.09
C VAL A 149 3.24 18.81 -6.00
N ASP A 150 4.51 18.50 -6.08
CA ASP A 150 5.25 17.79 -5.04
C ASP A 150 5.64 18.78 -3.96
N MET A 151 5.18 18.52 -2.75
CA MET A 151 5.31 19.44 -1.61
C MET A 151 5.84 18.72 -0.40
N ASN A 152 6.41 19.48 0.52
CA ASN A 152 6.73 18.99 1.85
C ASN A 152 6.26 19.96 2.95
N ALA A 153 6.13 19.43 4.16
CA ALA A 153 5.82 20.21 5.33
C ALA A 153 6.44 19.57 6.59
N LYS A 154 6.67 20.39 7.60
CA LYS A 154 7.04 19.96 8.96
C LYS A 154 6.18 20.69 9.99
N GLY A 155 4.87 20.59 9.75
CA GLY A 155 3.85 21.28 10.55
C GLY A 155 3.09 22.35 9.80
N PHE A 156 2.02 22.87 10.41
CA PHE A 156 1.21 23.93 9.80
C PHE A 156 1.99 25.20 9.54
N GLY A 157 1.75 25.82 8.38
CA GLY A 157 2.42 27.02 7.95
C GLY A 157 3.81 26.79 7.35
N THR A 158 4.26 25.54 7.28
CA THR A 158 5.57 25.19 6.68
C THR A 158 5.42 24.51 5.31
N LEU A 159 4.21 24.36 4.80
CA LEU A 159 3.94 23.76 3.50
C LEU A 159 4.63 24.55 2.39
N LYS A 160 5.45 23.89 1.59
CA LYS A 160 6.16 24.46 0.46
C LYS A 160 6.29 23.47 -0.68
N ALA A 161 6.25 23.98 -1.91
CA ALA A 161 6.62 23.19 -3.07
C ALA A 161 8.11 22.82 -2.99
N GLN A 162 8.44 21.61 -3.38
CA GLN A 162 9.82 21.15 -3.48
C GLN A 162 10.50 21.76 -4.71
N ALA A 163 11.82 21.82 -4.72
CA ALA A 163 12.57 22.30 -5.85
C ALA A 163 12.48 21.32 -7.05
N HIS A 164 12.43 20.03 -6.76
CA HIS A 164 12.14 18.96 -7.73
C HIS A 164 10.66 18.62 -7.72
N GLN A 165 10.13 18.22 -8.85
CA GLN A 165 8.71 17.98 -9.07
C GLN A 165 8.52 16.61 -9.75
N ASP A 166 8.63 15.54 -8.97
CA ASP A 166 8.64 14.17 -9.46
C ASP A 166 7.24 13.55 -9.54
N VAL A 167 6.28 14.14 -8.83
CA VAL A 167 4.89 13.69 -8.82
C VAL A 167 4.13 14.22 -10.03
N LYS A 168 3.37 13.35 -10.67
CA LYS A 168 2.37 13.72 -11.68
C LYS A 168 0.99 13.35 -11.20
N ALA A 169 -0.03 14.10 -11.64
CA ALA A 169 -1.41 13.71 -11.41
C ALA A 169 -2.32 14.15 -12.55
N LYS A 170 -3.45 13.44 -12.66
CA LYS A 170 -4.54 13.76 -13.56
C LYS A 170 -5.87 13.44 -12.91
N GLY A 171 -6.77 14.40 -12.90
CA GLY A 171 -8.15 14.27 -12.45
C GLY A 171 -9.12 14.20 -13.62
N VAL A 172 -10.20 13.45 -13.44
CA VAL A 172 -11.36 13.40 -14.32
C VAL A 172 -12.62 13.47 -13.46
N TYR A 173 -13.50 14.42 -13.78
CA TYR A 173 -14.82 14.52 -13.16
C TYR A 173 -15.89 13.92 -14.06
N ALA A 174 -16.76 13.11 -13.50
CA ALA A 174 -17.90 12.59 -14.21
C ALA A 174 -19.01 12.19 -13.23
N ASN A 175 -20.24 12.55 -13.56
CA ASN A 175 -21.44 12.15 -12.81
C ASN A 175 -21.36 12.39 -11.29
N GLY A 176 -20.86 13.55 -10.87
CA GLY A 176 -20.74 13.88 -9.45
C GLY A 176 -19.61 13.15 -8.73
N THR A 177 -18.59 12.71 -9.45
CA THR A 177 -17.49 11.94 -8.88
C THR A 177 -16.16 12.37 -9.50
N TRP A 178 -15.20 12.68 -8.65
CA TRP A 178 -13.82 12.84 -9.03
C TRP A 178 -13.08 11.50 -9.01
N LYS A 179 -12.24 11.31 -10.01
CA LYS A 179 -11.19 10.28 -10.05
C LYS A 179 -9.86 10.95 -10.33
N VAL A 180 -8.94 10.89 -9.37
CA VAL A 180 -7.62 11.53 -9.46
C VAL A 180 -6.54 10.47 -9.33
N VAL A 181 -5.71 10.33 -10.35
CA VAL A 181 -4.53 9.45 -10.33
C VAL A 181 -3.31 10.29 -9.98
N PHE A 182 -2.55 9.84 -8.99
CA PHE A 182 -1.20 10.30 -8.69
C PHE A 182 -0.20 9.26 -9.14
N PHE A 183 0.95 9.72 -9.62
CA PHE A 183 1.97 8.85 -10.19
C PHE A 183 3.37 9.38 -9.89
N ARG A 184 4.28 8.48 -9.45
CA ARG A 184 5.70 8.76 -9.21
C ARG A 184 6.51 7.46 -9.19
N SER A 185 7.85 7.56 -9.29
CA SER A 185 8.75 6.45 -8.97
C SER A 185 8.59 6.01 -7.51
N LEU A 186 8.75 4.70 -7.23
CA LEU A 186 8.70 4.17 -5.87
C LEU A 186 9.77 4.79 -4.96
N ALA A 187 10.93 5.09 -5.53
CA ALA A 187 12.04 5.73 -4.84
C ALA A 187 12.75 6.73 -5.77
N ASN A 188 13.43 7.71 -5.17
CA ASN A 188 14.25 8.69 -5.84
C ASN A 188 15.46 9.06 -4.95
N GLU A 189 16.27 10.02 -5.38
CA GLU A 189 17.48 10.48 -4.65
C GLU A 189 17.18 11.42 -3.48
N HIS A 190 15.96 11.95 -3.36
CA HIS A 190 15.58 12.96 -2.37
C HIS A 190 15.03 12.31 -1.08
N VAL A 191 15.83 11.43 -0.46
CA VAL A 191 15.41 10.58 0.66
C VAL A 191 14.98 11.33 1.93
N ASP A 192 15.45 12.58 2.10
CA ASP A 192 15.11 13.41 3.26
C ASP A 192 13.83 14.25 3.06
N GLU A 193 13.37 14.37 1.83
CA GLU A 193 12.20 15.17 1.45
C GLU A 193 11.05 14.32 0.94
N ASP A 194 11.33 13.18 0.31
CA ASP A 194 10.38 12.32 -0.33
C ASP A 194 10.19 10.96 0.34
N VAL A 195 8.96 10.49 0.30
CA VAL A 195 8.65 9.11 0.70
C VAL A 195 9.38 8.13 -0.21
N GLN A 196 10.04 7.15 0.39
CA GLN A 196 10.68 6.03 -0.30
C GLN A 196 9.83 4.78 -0.08
N VAL A 197 9.26 4.24 -1.15
CA VAL A 197 8.38 3.06 -1.09
C VAL A 197 9.19 1.82 -1.42
N LYS A 198 9.39 0.95 -0.44
CA LYS A 198 10.02 -0.35 -0.65
C LYS A 198 8.96 -1.43 -0.67
N PRO A 199 8.83 -2.23 -1.74
CA PRO A 199 7.88 -3.33 -1.79
C PRO A 199 8.03 -4.27 -0.59
N GLY A 200 6.89 -4.55 0.06
CA GLY A 200 6.84 -5.37 1.27
C GLY A 200 6.90 -4.60 2.58
N GLU A 201 7.37 -3.35 2.59
CA GLU A 201 7.41 -2.51 3.79
C GLU A 201 6.13 -1.68 3.95
N PHE A 202 5.74 -1.42 5.20
CA PHE A 202 4.64 -0.53 5.53
C PHE A 202 5.13 0.90 5.66
N ILE A 203 4.40 1.83 5.08
CA ILE A 203 4.56 3.27 5.27
C ILE A 203 3.24 3.89 5.72
N ASN A 204 3.30 5.06 6.34
CA ASN A 204 2.10 5.77 6.75
C ASN A 204 1.61 6.68 5.62
N ILE A 205 0.29 6.67 5.39
CA ILE A 205 -0.40 7.49 4.40
C ILE A 205 -1.62 8.16 5.03
N ALA A 206 -1.90 9.39 4.62
CA ALA A 206 -3.14 10.08 4.92
C ALA A 206 -3.65 10.79 3.65
N PHE A 207 -4.92 11.19 3.69
CA PHE A 207 -5.61 11.77 2.56
C PHE A 207 -6.24 13.10 2.94
N ALA A 208 -6.30 14.02 1.98
CA ALA A 208 -7.04 15.26 2.11
C ALA A 208 -7.80 15.57 0.83
N VAL A 209 -8.99 16.15 0.98
CA VAL A 209 -9.83 16.62 -0.13
C VAL A 209 -10.38 17.98 0.22
N TRP A 210 -10.46 18.86 -0.78
CA TRP A 210 -11.09 20.18 -0.71
C TRP A 210 -12.19 20.26 -1.76
N ASP A 211 -13.40 20.64 -1.32
CA ASP A 211 -14.48 21.07 -2.19
C ASP A 211 -14.24 22.55 -2.56
N GLY A 212 -13.96 22.77 -3.83
CA GLY A 212 -13.66 24.10 -4.40
C GLY A 212 -14.86 25.01 -4.57
N LYS A 213 -16.02 24.57 -4.09
CA LYS A 213 -17.27 25.35 -4.18
C LYS A 213 -17.18 26.64 -3.37
N LYS A 214 -17.57 27.75 -4.01
CA LYS A 214 -17.70 29.03 -3.37
C LYS A 214 -19.09 29.20 -2.75
N ASP A 215 -19.14 29.89 -1.62
CA ASP A 215 -20.39 30.28 -0.99
C ASP A 215 -21.05 31.44 -1.74
N ALA A 216 -22.19 31.91 -1.23
CA ALA A 216 -22.96 33.00 -1.82
C ALA A 216 -22.20 34.36 -1.84
N SER A 217 -21.17 34.52 -1.03
CA SER A 217 -20.29 35.70 -1.03
C SER A 217 -19.13 35.59 -2.03
N GLY A 218 -18.96 34.43 -2.69
CA GLY A 218 -17.86 34.15 -3.61
C GLY A 218 -16.61 33.65 -2.92
N GLU A 219 -16.65 33.38 -1.60
CA GLU A 219 -15.52 32.86 -0.83
C GLU A 219 -15.50 31.32 -0.81
N LEU A 220 -14.28 30.75 -0.86
CA LEU A 220 -14.09 29.33 -0.68
C LEU A 220 -14.37 28.90 0.76
N ARG A 221 -15.25 27.94 0.94
CA ARG A 221 -15.53 27.33 2.25
C ARG A 221 -14.39 26.43 2.70
N GLU A 222 -13.85 25.65 1.78
CA GLU A 222 -12.73 24.76 2.00
C GLU A 222 -11.47 25.35 1.36
N LYS A 223 -10.52 25.81 2.18
CA LYS A 223 -9.24 26.41 1.75
C LYS A 223 -8.15 26.21 2.80
N GLY A 224 -6.94 25.92 2.35
CA GLY A 224 -5.79 25.75 3.24
C GLY A 224 -5.98 24.63 4.25
N SER A 225 -6.06 24.95 5.54
CA SER A 225 -6.35 23.99 6.61
C SER A 225 -7.81 23.59 6.75
N GLN A 226 -8.72 24.28 6.07
CA GLN A 226 -10.13 23.97 6.05
C GLN A 226 -10.39 22.93 4.96
N LYS A 227 -10.39 21.65 5.31
CA LYS A 227 -10.51 20.53 4.38
C LYS A 227 -11.02 19.27 5.07
N ALA A 228 -11.43 18.30 4.28
CA ALA A 228 -11.69 16.96 4.72
C ALA A 228 -10.38 16.16 4.79
N VAL A 229 -10.14 15.45 5.88
CA VAL A 229 -8.93 14.63 6.07
C VAL A 229 -9.25 13.25 6.64
N SER A 230 -8.44 12.26 6.30
CA SER A 230 -8.44 10.97 6.98
C SER A 230 -7.54 11.00 8.23
N SER A 231 -7.60 9.94 9.04
CA SER A 231 -6.53 9.60 9.96
C SER A 231 -5.31 9.06 9.19
N TRP A 232 -4.20 8.81 9.92
CA TRP A 232 -3.09 8.04 9.40
C TRP A 232 -3.48 6.57 9.24
N TRP A 233 -3.16 6.01 8.06
CA TRP A 233 -3.37 4.62 7.70
C TRP A 233 -2.06 4.00 7.22
N TYR A 234 -2.07 2.72 6.92
CA TYR A 234 -0.92 2.04 6.35
C TYR A 234 -1.06 1.89 4.84
N PHE A 235 0.05 2.08 4.17
CA PHE A 235 0.23 1.77 2.75
C PHE A 235 1.31 0.71 2.61
N ARG A 236 1.13 -0.22 1.67
CA ARG A 236 2.12 -1.24 1.34
C ARG A 236 2.09 -1.55 -0.14
N ALA A 237 3.22 -1.42 -0.83
CA ALA A 237 3.40 -2.02 -2.13
C ALA A 237 3.63 -3.53 -1.97
N GLU A 238 2.97 -4.36 -2.78
CA GLU A 238 3.13 -5.80 -2.74
C GLU A 238 4.58 -6.17 -3.07
N ALA A 239 5.15 -7.07 -2.27
CA ALA A 239 6.47 -7.61 -2.59
C ALA A 239 6.38 -8.53 -3.83
N PRO A 240 7.42 -8.60 -4.66
CA PRO A 240 7.51 -9.64 -5.67
C PRO A 240 7.34 -11.02 -5.06
N PRO A 241 6.74 -11.99 -5.76
CA PRO A 241 6.60 -13.34 -5.25
C PRO A 241 7.97 -13.93 -4.89
N ASP A 242 8.13 -14.34 -3.64
CA ASP A 242 9.35 -15.01 -3.19
C ASP A 242 9.23 -16.52 -3.44
N TYR A 243 9.93 -16.99 -4.44
CA TYR A 243 10.01 -18.42 -4.79
C TYR A 243 11.12 -19.18 -4.05
N SER A 244 11.91 -18.54 -3.20
CA SER A 244 13.03 -19.16 -2.48
C SER A 244 12.60 -20.36 -1.62
N ALA A 245 11.45 -20.25 -0.95
CA ALA A 245 10.89 -21.34 -0.15
C ALA A 245 10.60 -22.59 -1.00
N TYR A 246 10.09 -22.42 -2.21
CA TYR A 246 9.87 -23.55 -3.15
C TYR A 246 11.18 -24.15 -3.63
N LEU A 247 12.19 -23.32 -3.89
CA LEU A 247 13.53 -23.79 -4.27
C LEU A 247 14.17 -24.61 -3.15
N TYR A 248 14.12 -24.14 -1.91
CA TYR A 248 14.63 -24.88 -0.76
C TYR A 248 13.87 -26.20 -0.54
N ALA A 249 12.55 -26.20 -0.67
CA ALA A 249 11.76 -27.42 -0.58
C ALA A 249 12.13 -28.41 -1.68
N ALA A 250 12.28 -27.96 -2.93
CA ALA A 250 12.70 -28.82 -4.03
C ALA A 250 14.11 -29.40 -3.81
N MET A 251 15.05 -28.59 -3.31
CA MET A 251 16.40 -29.08 -2.96
C MET A 251 16.35 -30.12 -1.83
N ALA A 252 15.56 -29.91 -0.78
CA ALA A 252 15.42 -30.85 0.32
C ALA A 252 14.85 -32.20 -0.16
N VAL A 253 13.82 -32.17 -1.01
CA VAL A 253 13.25 -33.38 -1.63
C VAL A 253 14.29 -34.07 -2.50
N GLY A 254 15.02 -33.34 -3.32
CA GLY A 254 16.10 -33.90 -4.16
C GLY A 254 17.20 -34.59 -3.35
N LEU A 255 17.65 -33.99 -2.26
CA LEU A 255 18.62 -34.57 -1.33
C LEU A 255 18.09 -35.85 -0.67
N ALA A 256 16.82 -35.82 -0.21
CA ALA A 256 16.20 -37.02 0.41
C ALA A 256 16.11 -38.19 -0.58
N LEU A 257 15.67 -37.93 -1.80
CA LEU A 257 15.59 -38.95 -2.86
C LEU A 257 16.99 -39.47 -3.25
N GLY A 258 17.97 -38.58 -3.37
CA GLY A 258 19.37 -38.95 -3.64
C GLY A 258 19.94 -39.85 -2.54
N PHE A 259 19.71 -39.50 -1.28
CA PHE A 259 20.11 -40.31 -0.13
C PHE A 259 19.43 -41.67 -0.14
N GLN A 260 18.11 -41.74 -0.37
CA GLN A 260 17.39 -43.02 -0.49
C GLN A 260 17.94 -43.89 -1.62
N PHE A 261 18.21 -43.29 -2.77
CA PHE A 261 18.80 -44.03 -3.91
C PHE A 261 20.15 -44.62 -3.58
N VAL A 262 21.04 -43.86 -2.93
CA VAL A 262 22.36 -44.33 -2.51
C VAL A 262 22.22 -45.48 -1.47
N LEU A 263 21.30 -45.31 -0.51
CA LEU A 263 21.05 -46.33 0.51
C LEU A 263 20.55 -47.64 -0.10
N ILE A 264 19.59 -47.58 -1.01
CA ILE A 264 19.06 -48.76 -1.73
C ILE A 264 20.16 -49.45 -2.52
N ARG A 265 20.99 -48.67 -3.20
CA ARG A 265 22.13 -49.24 -3.94
C ARG A 265 23.13 -49.96 -3.05
N LYS A 266 23.47 -49.37 -1.88
CA LYS A 266 24.37 -50.03 -0.91
C LYS A 266 23.74 -51.30 -0.34
N LEU A 267 22.46 -51.29 0.02
CA LEU A 267 21.76 -52.44 0.55
C LEU A 267 21.64 -53.60 -0.46
N LYS A 268 21.45 -53.30 -1.75
CA LYS A 268 21.42 -54.30 -2.82
C LYS A 268 22.80 -54.93 -3.04
N LYS A 269 23.90 -54.17 -2.99
CA LYS A 269 25.24 -54.68 -3.12
C LYS A 269 25.67 -55.58 -1.94
N GLY A 270 25.24 -55.26 -0.72
CA GLY A 270 25.53 -56.07 0.46
C GLY A 270 24.74 -57.39 0.56
N LYS A 271 23.73 -57.60 -0.29
CA LYS A 271 22.97 -58.87 -0.37
C LYS A 271 23.51 -59.85 -1.45
N SER A 272 24.43 -59.38 -2.28
CA SER A 272 25.03 -60.16 -3.40
C SER A 272 26.45 -60.65 -3.08
N ALA A 273 26.95 -60.40 -1.89
CA ALA A 273 28.16 -60.95 -1.31
C ALA A 273 27.79 -61.91 -0.16
#